data_cff304dde655a473363b136e948cca6d
#
_entry.id   cff304dde655a473363b136e948cca6d
#
_cell.length_a   1.000
_cell.length_b   1.000
_cell.length_c   1.000
_cell.angle_alpha   90.00
_cell.angle_beta   90.00
_cell.angle_gamma   90.00
#
_symmetry.space_group_name_H-M   'P 1'
#
loop_
_entity.id
_entity.type
_entity.pdbx_description
1 polymer ?
#
loop_
_entity_poly.entity_id
_entity_poly.type
_entity_poly.pdbx_seq_one_letter_code
_entity_poly.pdbx_strand_id
1 'polypeptide(L)'
;MDDAHDGQYAREPQIEDLAKIGRALNETGARYLLIGGFAVIALGGTRTTKDIDHLIDPSPENVARVIRALRILEDHAVDAVADDDVAKYTVVRVADEIVVDLMARACGLDYAEASRDARSVTIGDVDVPVVSLTTLIRTKMTMRPSDAADRVFLETLKNTVRDDL
;
A
#
# COMPACT_ATOMS: atom_id res chain seq x y z
N MET A 1 23.67 0.10 9.12
CA MET A 1 22.85 -0.85 8.37
C MET A 1 23.04 -0.58 6.89
N ASP A 2 23.34 -1.58 6.15
CA ASP A 2 23.68 -1.42 4.75
C ASP A 2 22.37 -1.39 3.91
N ASP A 3 22.04 -0.22 3.38
CA ASP A 3 20.83 -0.03 2.57
C ASP A 3 20.80 -0.93 1.31
N ALA A 4 21.97 -1.45 0.91
CA ALA A 4 22.09 -2.37 -0.22
C ALA A 4 21.37 -3.72 0.01
N HIS A 5 21.02 -4.05 1.25
CA HIS A 5 20.31 -5.29 1.58
C HIS A 5 18.80 -5.13 1.65
N ASP A 6 18.29 -3.89 1.64
CA ASP A 6 16.85 -3.65 1.75
C ASP A 6 16.09 -4.19 0.54
N GLY A 7 15.43 -5.31 0.75
CA GLY A 7 14.62 -5.96 -0.27
C GLY A 7 15.41 -6.78 -1.30
N GLN A 8 16.75 -6.83 -1.21
CA GLN A 8 17.57 -7.56 -2.20
C GLN A 8 17.28 -9.07 -2.20
N TYR A 9 16.96 -9.63 -1.05
CA TYR A 9 16.67 -11.05 -0.88
C TYR A 9 15.18 -11.36 -0.72
N ALA A 10 14.32 -10.32 -0.73
CA ALA A 10 12.89 -10.50 -0.65
C ALA A 10 12.38 -11.12 -1.96
N ARG A 11 11.44 -12.05 -1.82
CA ARG A 11 10.72 -12.55 -2.99
C ARG A 11 9.71 -11.51 -3.47
N GLU A 12 9.26 -11.62 -4.70
CA GLU A 12 8.17 -10.81 -5.21
C GLU A 12 6.87 -11.14 -4.45
N PRO A 13 6.15 -10.12 -3.94
CA PRO A 13 4.87 -10.36 -3.31
C PRO A 13 3.82 -10.81 -4.31
N GLN A 14 2.93 -11.68 -3.87
CA GLN A 14 1.82 -12.21 -4.64
C GLN A 14 0.49 -11.67 -4.08
N ILE A 15 -0.60 -11.91 -4.80
CA ILE A 15 -1.92 -11.46 -4.36
C ILE A 15 -2.32 -12.09 -3.00
N GLU A 16 -1.85 -13.30 -2.73
CA GLU A 16 -2.06 -13.99 -1.47
C GLU A 16 -1.39 -13.27 -0.29
N ASP A 17 -0.23 -12.66 -0.53
CA ASP A 17 0.46 -11.85 0.47
C ASP A 17 -0.35 -10.60 0.82
N LEU A 18 -0.95 -9.98 -0.20
CA LEU A 18 -1.81 -8.82 -0.01
C LEU A 18 -3.01 -9.16 0.87
N ALA A 19 -3.64 -10.30 0.64
CA ALA A 19 -4.75 -10.79 1.45
C ALA A 19 -4.29 -11.10 2.89
N LYS A 20 -3.17 -11.79 3.05
CA LYS A 20 -2.61 -12.14 4.35
C LYS A 20 -2.30 -10.90 5.21
N ILE A 21 -1.63 -9.91 4.62
CA ILE A 21 -1.30 -8.67 5.30
C ILE A 21 -2.57 -7.86 5.59
N GLY A 22 -3.48 -7.77 4.63
CA GLY A 22 -4.76 -7.08 4.80
C GLY A 22 -5.58 -7.67 5.95
N ARG A 23 -5.64 -9.00 6.05
CA ARG A 23 -6.30 -9.69 7.17
C ARG A 23 -5.68 -9.28 8.50
N ALA A 24 -4.36 -9.31 8.59
CA ALA A 24 -3.66 -8.96 9.83
C ALA A 24 -3.88 -7.50 10.22
N LEU A 25 -3.83 -6.59 9.26
CA LEU A 25 -4.10 -5.17 9.49
C LEU A 25 -5.55 -4.94 9.95
N ASN A 26 -6.50 -5.64 9.33
CA ASN A 26 -7.91 -5.56 9.75
C ASN A 26 -8.12 -6.07 11.17
N GLU A 27 -7.48 -7.17 11.54
CA GLU A 27 -7.59 -7.78 12.89
C GLU A 27 -7.04 -6.87 13.97
N THR A 28 -5.99 -6.10 13.70
CA THR A 28 -5.45 -5.15 14.68
C THR A 28 -6.19 -3.82 14.71
N GLY A 29 -7.14 -3.60 13.80
CA GLY A 29 -7.86 -2.34 13.67
C GLY A 29 -7.01 -1.21 13.11
N ALA A 30 -5.96 -1.53 12.36
CA ALA A 30 -5.08 -0.54 11.76
C ALA A 30 -5.83 0.30 10.72
N ARG A 31 -5.51 1.59 10.69
CA ARG A 31 -6.00 2.52 9.68
C ARG A 31 -4.98 2.59 8.54
N TYR A 32 -5.36 2.04 7.39
CA TYR A 32 -4.48 1.92 6.23
C TYR A 32 -5.28 1.95 4.94
N LEU A 33 -4.61 2.27 3.85
CA LEU A 33 -5.14 2.20 2.50
C LEU A 33 -4.07 1.60 1.59
N LEU A 34 -4.48 0.67 0.74
CA LEU A 34 -3.60 0.16 -0.31
C LEU A 34 -3.43 1.21 -1.39
N ILE A 35 -2.19 1.47 -1.76
CA ILE A 35 -1.80 2.36 -2.87
C ILE A 35 -0.77 1.64 -3.73
N GLY A 36 -0.21 2.32 -4.72
CA GLY A 36 0.89 1.80 -5.52
C GLY A 36 0.49 0.72 -6.52
N GLY A 37 1.46 -0.08 -6.92
CA GLY A 37 1.30 -1.09 -7.96
C GLY A 37 0.25 -2.15 -7.63
N PHE A 38 0.17 -2.61 -6.39
CA PHE A 38 -0.85 -3.59 -5.98
C PHE A 38 -2.26 -3.02 -5.98
N ALA A 39 -2.43 -1.72 -5.77
CA ALA A 39 -3.74 -1.08 -5.93
C ALA A 39 -4.19 -1.16 -7.39
N VAL A 40 -3.27 -0.94 -8.35
CA VAL A 40 -3.55 -1.10 -9.78
C VAL A 40 -3.94 -2.54 -10.09
N ILE A 41 -3.20 -3.51 -9.56
CA ILE A 41 -3.48 -4.94 -9.75
C ILE A 41 -4.83 -5.31 -9.13
N ALA A 42 -5.14 -4.84 -7.94
CA ALA A 42 -6.41 -5.09 -7.26
C ALA A 42 -7.61 -4.57 -8.06
N LEU A 43 -7.40 -3.53 -8.87
CA LEU A 43 -8.42 -2.97 -9.76
C LEU A 43 -8.45 -3.60 -11.16
N GLY A 44 -7.70 -4.68 -11.36
CA GLY A 44 -7.70 -5.44 -12.61
C GLY A 44 -6.55 -5.15 -13.57
N GLY A 45 -5.59 -4.31 -13.16
CA GLY A 45 -4.41 -4.02 -13.97
C GLY A 45 -3.46 -5.21 -14.07
N THR A 46 -2.74 -5.28 -15.18
CA THR A 46 -1.75 -6.33 -15.43
C THR A 46 -0.35 -5.71 -15.36
N ARG A 47 0.34 -5.95 -14.26
CA ARG A 47 1.73 -5.55 -14.09
C ARG A 47 2.38 -6.37 -12.99
N THR A 48 3.70 -6.32 -12.89
CA THR A 48 4.44 -6.84 -11.75
C THR A 48 4.83 -5.67 -10.83
N THR A 49 4.96 -5.97 -9.55
CA THR A 49 5.46 -5.00 -8.56
C THR A 49 6.31 -5.74 -7.54
N LYS A 50 7.32 -5.04 -6.99
CA LYS A 50 8.29 -5.64 -6.07
C LYS A 50 7.94 -5.41 -4.60
N ASP A 51 7.00 -4.53 -4.32
CA ASP A 51 6.63 -4.14 -2.97
C ASP A 51 5.13 -3.90 -2.86
N ILE A 52 4.64 -3.92 -1.62
CA ILE A 52 3.27 -3.57 -1.27
C ILE A 52 3.31 -2.23 -0.57
N ASP A 53 2.60 -1.23 -1.09
CA ASP A 53 2.59 0.13 -0.56
C ASP A 53 1.31 0.41 0.20
N HIS A 54 1.45 0.89 1.45
CA HIS A 54 0.32 1.30 2.28
C HIS A 54 0.47 2.76 2.71
N LEU A 55 -0.60 3.51 2.52
CA LEU A 55 -0.78 4.83 3.12
C LEU A 55 -1.44 4.62 4.48
N ILE A 56 -0.84 5.08 5.55
CA ILE A 56 -1.35 4.84 6.91
C ILE A 56 -1.53 6.14 7.68
N ASP A 57 -2.43 6.11 8.65
CA ASP A 57 -2.49 7.15 9.68
C ASP A 57 -1.19 7.07 10.50
N PRO A 58 -0.39 8.15 10.56
CA PRO A 58 0.92 8.13 11.18
C PRO A 58 0.91 8.29 12.69
N SER A 59 -0.25 8.33 13.34
CA SER A 59 -0.29 8.43 14.81
C SER A 59 0.43 7.25 15.44
N PRO A 60 1.16 7.46 16.56
CA PRO A 60 1.88 6.36 17.22
C PRO A 60 0.99 5.18 17.59
N GLU A 61 -0.25 5.46 18.00
CA GLU A 61 -1.24 4.42 18.31
C GLU A 61 -1.52 3.54 17.09
N ASN A 62 -1.74 4.14 15.92
CA ASN A 62 -2.01 3.40 14.70
C ASN A 62 -0.77 2.66 14.20
N VAL A 63 0.40 3.31 14.27
CA VAL A 63 1.67 2.65 13.88
C VAL A 63 1.91 1.40 14.74
N ALA A 64 1.60 1.45 16.03
CA ALA A 64 1.71 0.27 16.90
C ALA A 64 0.80 -0.88 16.41
N ARG A 65 -0.40 -0.58 15.91
CA ARG A 65 -1.31 -1.58 15.32
C ARG A 65 -0.73 -2.18 14.04
N VAL A 66 -0.16 -1.34 13.19
CA VAL A 66 0.50 -1.77 11.95
C VAL A 66 1.69 -2.68 12.26
N ILE A 67 2.51 -2.30 13.24
CA ILE A 67 3.66 -3.11 13.67
C ILE A 67 3.19 -4.50 14.12
N ARG A 68 2.16 -4.57 14.96
CA ARG A 68 1.62 -5.86 15.41
C ARG A 68 1.13 -6.71 14.24
N ALA A 69 0.48 -6.09 13.26
CA ALA A 69 0.00 -6.80 12.08
C ALA A 69 1.15 -7.38 11.25
N LEU A 70 2.18 -6.58 10.99
CA LEU A 70 3.29 -6.98 10.12
C LEU A 70 4.25 -7.99 10.76
N ARG A 71 4.08 -8.29 12.05
CA ARG A 71 4.81 -9.37 12.71
C ARG A 71 4.43 -10.77 12.20
N ILE A 72 3.40 -10.89 11.38
CA ILE A 72 3.09 -12.17 10.70
C ILE A 72 4.15 -12.56 9.68
N LEU A 73 4.96 -11.61 9.20
CA LEU A 73 6.05 -11.88 8.27
C LEU A 73 7.21 -12.58 9.00
N GLU A 74 7.90 -13.46 8.28
CA GLU A 74 8.83 -14.44 8.88
C GLU A 74 9.99 -13.83 9.67
N ASP A 75 10.56 -12.74 9.17
CA ASP A 75 11.79 -12.18 9.72
C ASP A 75 11.54 -11.14 10.81
N HIS A 76 10.29 -10.79 11.07
CA HIS A 76 9.90 -9.76 12.03
C HIS A 76 10.66 -8.43 11.82
N ALA A 77 10.91 -8.08 10.57
CA ALA A 77 11.66 -6.87 10.22
C ALA A 77 10.98 -5.60 10.75
N VAL A 78 9.65 -5.62 10.90
CA VAL A 78 8.88 -4.49 11.42
C VAL A 78 9.24 -4.12 12.85
N ASP A 79 9.86 -5.01 13.62
CA ASP A 79 10.30 -4.73 15.00
C ASP A 79 11.36 -3.62 15.06
N ALA A 80 12.04 -3.33 13.95
CA ALA A 80 12.99 -2.21 13.85
C ALA A 80 12.31 -0.85 13.65
N VAL A 81 11.00 -0.81 13.40
CA VAL A 81 10.25 0.43 13.17
C VAL A 81 9.84 1.04 14.52
N ALA A 82 10.24 2.30 14.73
CA ALA A 82 9.76 3.08 15.87
C ALA A 82 8.39 3.68 15.57
N ASP A 83 7.59 3.92 16.60
CA ASP A 83 6.21 4.37 16.45
C ASP A 83 6.07 5.80 15.88
N ASP A 84 7.16 6.57 15.80
CA ASP A 84 7.19 7.89 15.18
C ASP A 84 7.91 7.93 13.81
N ASP A 85 8.41 6.79 13.33
CA ASP A 85 9.17 6.74 12.06
C ASP A 85 8.33 7.14 10.86
N VAL A 86 7.09 6.66 10.76
CA VAL A 86 6.24 6.95 9.61
C VAL A 86 5.87 8.43 9.53
N ALA A 87 5.78 9.10 10.67
CA ALA A 87 5.56 10.55 10.69
C ALA A 87 6.80 11.34 10.27
N LYS A 88 8.00 10.81 10.52
CA LYS A 88 9.27 11.50 10.24
C LYS A 88 9.80 11.29 8.84
N TYR A 89 9.64 10.10 8.27
CA TYR A 89 10.26 9.72 7.01
C TYR A 89 9.25 9.64 5.89
N THR A 90 9.68 9.94 4.67
CA THR A 90 8.82 9.89 3.48
C THR A 90 8.27 8.48 3.25
N VAL A 91 9.14 7.47 3.39
CA VAL A 91 8.80 6.06 3.28
C VAL A 91 9.52 5.29 4.36
N VAL A 92 8.81 4.42 5.05
CA VAL A 92 9.42 3.44 5.96
C VAL A 92 9.32 2.07 5.29
N ARG A 93 10.47 1.54 4.89
CA ARG A 93 10.54 0.24 4.21
C ARG A 93 10.72 -0.88 5.21
N VAL A 94 9.80 -1.83 5.18
CA VAL A 94 9.89 -3.06 5.94
C VAL A 94 10.36 -4.16 4.99
N ALA A 95 11.66 -4.43 4.99
CA ALA A 95 12.28 -5.44 4.15
C ALA A 95 12.31 -6.79 4.89
N ASP A 96 11.31 -7.61 4.64
CA ASP A 96 11.11 -8.93 5.25
C ASP A 96 11.14 -9.99 4.15
N GLU A 97 10.44 -11.11 4.31
CA GLU A 97 10.28 -12.10 3.22
C GLU A 97 9.72 -11.47 1.95
N ILE A 98 8.93 -10.41 2.09
CA ILE A 98 8.50 -9.49 1.06
C ILE A 98 8.75 -8.05 1.53
N VAL A 99 8.74 -7.10 0.61
CA VAL A 99 8.92 -5.68 0.96
C VAL A 99 7.56 -5.02 1.12
N VAL A 100 7.36 -4.38 2.27
CA VAL A 100 6.19 -3.55 2.56
C VAL A 100 6.65 -2.13 2.85
N ASP A 101 6.13 -1.17 2.10
CA ASP A 101 6.42 0.24 2.30
C ASP A 101 5.25 0.94 3.00
N LEU A 102 5.56 1.69 4.05
CA LEU A 102 4.61 2.44 4.85
C LEU A 102 4.87 3.93 4.65
N MET A 103 3.81 4.71 4.41
CA MET A 103 3.96 6.14 4.23
C MET A 103 2.77 6.91 4.81
N ALA A 104 3.06 8.10 5.34
CA ALA A 104 2.04 9.00 5.87
C ALA A 104 1.39 9.83 4.78
N ARG A 105 2.09 10.04 3.65
CA ARG A 105 1.64 10.86 2.52
C ARG A 105 2.10 10.27 1.20
N ALA A 106 1.26 10.43 0.20
CA ALA A 106 1.58 10.09 -1.18
C ALA A 106 1.08 11.22 -2.08
N CYS A 107 1.99 11.86 -2.82
CA CYS A 107 1.69 13.03 -3.69
C CYS A 107 0.88 14.11 -2.96
N GLY A 108 1.26 14.41 -1.72
CA GLY A 108 0.63 15.43 -0.90
C GLY A 108 -0.68 15.04 -0.24
N LEU A 109 -1.18 13.82 -0.44
CA LEU A 109 -2.39 13.30 0.22
C LEU A 109 -2.01 12.48 1.43
N ASP A 110 -2.67 12.74 2.56
CA ASP A 110 -2.54 11.93 3.76
C ASP A 110 -3.68 10.91 3.87
N TYR A 111 -3.59 10.04 4.88
CA TYR A 111 -4.60 9.02 5.13
C TYR A 111 -5.99 9.63 5.36
N ALA A 112 -6.08 10.70 6.14
CA ALA A 112 -7.38 11.32 6.47
C ALA A 112 -8.11 11.79 5.22
N GLU A 113 -7.39 12.45 4.30
CA GLU A 113 -7.97 12.90 3.03
C GLU A 113 -8.33 11.74 2.11
N ALA A 114 -7.39 10.81 1.91
CA ALA A 114 -7.56 9.68 0.99
C ALA A 114 -8.63 8.69 1.47
N SER A 115 -8.88 8.59 2.77
CA SER A 115 -9.88 7.69 3.33
C SER A 115 -11.31 8.13 3.07
N ARG A 116 -11.53 9.40 2.77
CA ARG A 116 -12.89 9.96 2.59
C ARG A 116 -13.68 9.29 1.47
N ASP A 117 -13.00 8.91 0.40
CA ASP A 117 -13.62 8.27 -0.78
C ASP A 117 -12.99 6.91 -1.09
N ALA A 118 -12.28 6.33 -0.13
CA ALA A 118 -11.66 5.02 -0.28
C ALA A 118 -12.71 3.94 -0.56
N ARG A 119 -12.29 2.91 -1.29
CA ARG A 119 -13.14 1.78 -1.65
C ARG A 119 -12.63 0.52 -0.99
N SER A 120 -13.50 -0.46 -0.86
CA SER A 120 -13.13 -1.80 -0.39
C SER A 120 -13.08 -2.75 -1.58
N VAL A 121 -11.99 -3.50 -1.69
CA VAL A 121 -11.82 -4.55 -2.70
C VAL A 121 -11.67 -5.87 -1.96
N THR A 122 -12.49 -6.85 -2.33
CA THR A 122 -12.40 -8.19 -1.75
C THR A 122 -11.33 -8.99 -2.47
N ILE A 123 -10.33 -9.45 -1.72
CA ILE A 123 -9.25 -10.28 -2.24
C ILE A 123 -9.29 -11.61 -1.49
N GLY A 124 -9.71 -12.67 -2.22
CA GLY A 124 -10.06 -13.92 -1.55
C GLY A 124 -11.28 -13.72 -0.66
N ASP A 125 -11.10 -13.85 0.64
CA ASP A 125 -12.13 -13.62 1.66
C ASP A 125 -11.84 -12.37 2.52
N VAL A 126 -10.90 -11.52 2.09
CA VAL A 126 -10.45 -10.36 2.86
C VAL A 126 -10.86 -9.07 2.16
N ASP A 127 -11.51 -8.18 2.89
CA ASP A 127 -11.82 -6.84 2.40
C ASP A 127 -10.64 -5.91 2.68
N VAL A 128 -10.05 -5.38 1.60
CA VAL A 128 -8.88 -4.50 1.66
C VAL A 128 -9.31 -3.10 1.26
N PRO A 129 -9.09 -2.09 2.11
CA PRO A 129 -9.37 -0.70 1.73
C PRO A 129 -8.33 -0.22 0.73
N VAL A 130 -8.81 0.35 -0.36
CA VAL A 130 -7.99 0.85 -1.47
C VAL A 130 -8.37 2.31 -1.71
N VAL A 131 -7.40 3.15 -2.03
CA VAL A 131 -7.68 4.53 -2.43
C VAL A 131 -8.60 4.55 -3.65
N SER A 132 -9.39 5.63 -3.80
CA SER A 132 -10.26 5.80 -4.96
C SER A 132 -9.46 5.84 -6.26
N LEU A 133 -10.12 5.57 -7.39
CA LEU A 133 -9.49 5.71 -8.71
C LEU A 133 -8.91 7.12 -8.91
N THR A 134 -9.65 8.15 -8.52
CA THR A 134 -9.19 9.53 -8.61
C THR A 134 -7.91 9.76 -7.80
N THR A 135 -7.89 9.29 -6.56
CA THR A 135 -6.70 9.41 -5.69
C THR A 135 -5.53 8.61 -6.24
N LEU A 136 -5.79 7.38 -6.71
CA LEU A 136 -4.73 6.53 -7.27
C LEU A 136 -4.09 7.16 -8.51
N ILE A 137 -4.90 7.73 -9.41
CA ILE A 137 -4.40 8.47 -10.57
C ILE A 137 -3.50 9.63 -10.11
N ARG A 138 -3.92 10.38 -9.10
CA ARG A 138 -3.12 11.47 -8.54
C ARG A 138 -1.76 10.99 -8.01
N THR A 139 -1.70 9.85 -7.35
CA THR A 139 -0.44 9.28 -6.83
C THR A 139 0.48 8.79 -7.96
N LYS A 140 -0.02 8.66 -9.18
CA LYS A 140 0.74 8.26 -10.37
C LYS A 140 1.20 9.44 -11.23
N MET A 141 1.01 10.66 -10.76
CA MET A 141 1.44 11.90 -11.46
C MET A 141 2.92 12.14 -11.23
N THR A 142 3.76 11.26 -11.78
CA THR A 142 5.23 11.32 -11.68
C THR A 142 5.86 11.22 -13.07
N MET A 143 7.18 11.36 -13.11
CA MET A 143 7.95 11.23 -14.36
C MET A 143 8.30 9.79 -14.71
N ARG A 144 7.99 8.80 -13.85
CA ARG A 144 8.34 7.40 -14.11
C ARG A 144 7.49 6.82 -15.24
N PRO A 145 8.09 6.07 -16.21
CA PRO A 145 7.32 5.46 -17.30
C PRO A 145 6.24 4.48 -16.83
N SER A 146 6.50 3.71 -15.78
CA SER A 146 5.50 2.78 -15.20
C SER A 146 4.28 3.50 -14.67
N ASP A 147 4.45 4.70 -14.10
CA ASP A 147 3.33 5.50 -13.61
C ASP A 147 2.52 6.10 -14.76
N ALA A 148 3.16 6.44 -15.88
CA ALA A 148 2.44 6.90 -17.08
C ALA A 148 1.52 5.80 -17.63
N ALA A 149 2.00 4.56 -17.71
CA ALA A 149 1.20 3.41 -18.14
C ALA A 149 0.04 3.14 -17.16
N ASP A 150 0.29 3.23 -15.86
CA ASP A 150 -0.73 3.08 -14.83
C ASP A 150 -1.83 4.14 -14.96
N ARG A 151 -1.44 5.41 -15.22
CA ARG A 151 -2.43 6.48 -15.43
C ARG A 151 -3.36 6.18 -16.60
N VAL A 152 -2.82 5.72 -17.73
CA VAL A 152 -3.63 5.39 -18.91
C VAL A 152 -4.65 4.31 -18.56
N PHE A 153 -4.22 3.24 -17.91
CA PHE A 153 -5.11 2.16 -17.48
C PHE A 153 -6.21 2.68 -16.54
N LEU A 154 -5.83 3.42 -15.51
CA LEU A 154 -6.76 3.91 -14.48
C LEU A 154 -7.77 4.91 -15.05
N GLU A 155 -7.33 5.80 -15.94
CA GLU A 155 -8.22 6.76 -16.60
C GLU A 155 -9.21 6.06 -17.52
N THR A 156 -8.76 5.03 -18.24
CA THR A 156 -9.63 4.21 -19.07
C THR A 156 -10.69 3.51 -18.20
N LEU A 157 -10.28 2.92 -17.09
CA LEU A 157 -11.18 2.26 -16.15
C LEU A 157 -12.20 3.23 -15.56
N LYS A 158 -11.77 4.42 -15.17
CA LYS A 158 -12.63 5.46 -14.63
C LYS A 158 -13.68 5.90 -15.64
N ASN A 159 -13.31 6.07 -16.90
CA ASN A 159 -14.23 6.44 -17.98
C ASN A 159 -15.25 5.33 -18.24
N THR A 160 -14.82 4.07 -18.25
CA THR A 160 -15.70 2.91 -18.42
C THR A 160 -16.75 2.83 -17.30
N VAL A 161 -16.35 3.03 -16.05
CA VAL A 161 -17.27 3.04 -14.89
C VAL A 161 -18.30 4.17 -15.00
N ARG A 162 -17.91 5.34 -15.53
CA ARG A 162 -18.83 6.45 -15.76
C ARG A 162 -19.89 6.14 -16.81
N ASP A 163 -19.49 5.42 -17.87
CA ASP A 163 -20.41 5.07 -18.95
C ASP A 163 -21.43 4.02 -18.52
N ASP A 164 -21.13 3.24 -17.49
CA ASP A 164 -22.03 2.23 -16.93
C ASP A 164 -23.04 2.81 -15.90
N LEU A 165 -22.92 4.08 -15.59
CA LEU A 165 -23.84 4.79 -14.71
C LEU A 165 -24.89 5.55 -15.51
#